data_ed73a3e777c59e09675fe514da8660b0
#
_entry.id   ed73a3e777c59e09675fe514da8660b0
#
_cell.length_a   1.000
_cell.length_b   1.000
_cell.length_c   1.000
_cell.angle_alpha   90.00
_cell.angle_beta   90.00
_cell.angle_gamma   90.00
#
_symmetry.space_group_name_H-M   'P 1'
#
loop_
_entity.id
_entity.type
_entity.pdbx_description
1 polymer ?
#
loop_
_entity_poly.entity_id
_entity_poly.type
_entity_poly.pdbx_seq_one_letter_code
_entity_poly.pdbx_strand_id
1 'polypeptide(L)'
;MANREVRETQKEQQADGEKRRQVAGVIGTNAAEVVKTAVSLLFQEYPELVSPGGCAYTTRRYNKCVRDMNYFLRMCSYAIVAGGASVLDGRMLAGLRDTFNSLGIPLGPVARGIQLMKKIVKEKLATAGMTNIAFVDEPFDYIARVISETEI
;
A
#
# COMPACT_ATOMS: atom_id res chain seq x y z
N MET A 1 -1.05 -39.17 17.15
CA MET A 1 -1.74 -37.88 17.46
C MET A 1 -0.94 -36.67 17.03
N ALA A 2 0.33 -36.54 17.44
CA ALA A 2 1.19 -35.39 17.07
C ALA A 2 1.31 -35.18 15.54
N ASN A 3 1.39 -36.26 14.76
CA ASN A 3 1.51 -36.14 13.28
C ASN A 3 0.25 -35.63 12.59
N ARG A 4 -0.93 -35.80 13.20
CA ARG A 4 -2.18 -35.28 12.64
C ARG A 4 -2.31 -33.78 12.83
N GLU A 5 -2.00 -33.29 14.03
CA GLU A 5 -2.02 -31.88 14.34
C GLU A 5 -1.00 -31.10 13.50
N VAL A 6 0.21 -31.63 13.33
CA VAL A 6 1.24 -31.05 12.47
C VAL A 6 0.77 -30.96 11.01
N ARG A 7 0.12 -32.02 10.49
CA ARG A 7 -0.40 -32.03 9.12
C ARG A 7 -1.54 -31.03 8.93
N GLU A 8 -2.44 -30.91 9.90
CA GLU A 8 -3.53 -29.92 9.84
C GLU A 8 -2.98 -28.50 9.87
N THR A 9 -2.00 -28.20 10.73
CA THR A 9 -1.32 -26.90 10.80
C THR A 9 -0.61 -26.58 9.47
N GLN A 10 0.07 -27.55 8.87
CA GLN A 10 0.72 -27.36 7.57
C GLN A 10 -0.28 -27.08 6.45
N LYS A 11 -1.44 -27.76 6.44
CA LYS A 11 -2.50 -27.49 5.47
C LYS A 11 -3.09 -26.09 5.64
N GLU A 12 -3.30 -25.65 6.86
CA GLU A 12 -3.79 -24.30 7.17
C GLU A 12 -2.78 -23.22 6.70
N GLN A 13 -1.49 -23.44 6.96
CA GLN A 13 -0.43 -22.53 6.50
C GLN A 13 -0.34 -22.48 4.97
N GLN A 14 -0.50 -23.60 4.28
CA GLN A 14 -0.51 -23.65 2.82
C GLN A 14 -1.73 -22.94 2.24
N ALA A 15 -2.91 -23.12 2.87
CA ALA A 15 -4.13 -22.43 2.45
C ALA A 15 -4.03 -20.93 2.65
N ASP A 16 -3.44 -20.46 3.76
CA ASP A 16 -3.19 -19.06 4.02
C ASP A 16 -2.20 -18.45 3.00
N GLY A 17 -1.10 -19.15 2.73
CA GLY A 17 -0.11 -18.74 1.73
C GLY A 17 -0.69 -18.63 0.34
N GLU A 18 -1.54 -19.58 -0.06
CA GLU A 18 -2.25 -19.56 -1.35
C GLU A 18 -3.19 -18.36 -1.45
N LYS A 19 -3.97 -18.11 -0.40
CA LYS A 19 -4.87 -16.95 -0.33
C LYS A 19 -4.12 -15.63 -0.44
N ARG A 20 -2.98 -15.49 0.24
CA ARG A 20 -2.14 -14.31 0.15
C ARG A 20 -1.58 -14.10 -1.26
N ARG A 21 -1.17 -15.18 -1.94
CA ARG A 21 -0.73 -15.11 -3.34
C ARG A 21 -1.85 -14.70 -4.28
N GLN A 22 -3.07 -15.21 -4.06
CA GLN A 22 -4.25 -14.81 -4.84
C GLN A 22 -4.57 -13.34 -4.66
N VAL A 23 -4.51 -12.83 -3.43
CA VAL A 23 -4.70 -11.40 -3.13
C VAL A 23 -3.66 -10.57 -3.87
N ALA A 24 -2.38 -10.94 -3.78
CA ALA A 24 -1.30 -10.23 -4.48
C ALA A 24 -1.50 -10.26 -6.01
N GLY A 25 -2.01 -11.35 -6.54
CA GLY A 25 -2.36 -11.48 -7.97
C GLY A 25 -3.45 -10.50 -8.40
N VAL A 26 -4.50 -10.35 -7.61
CA VAL A 26 -5.57 -9.36 -7.85
C VAL A 26 -5.01 -7.94 -7.80
N ILE A 27 -4.18 -7.64 -6.81
CA ILE A 27 -3.52 -6.32 -6.70
C ILE A 27 -2.66 -6.07 -7.94
N GLY A 28 -1.83 -7.03 -8.35
CA GLY A 28 -0.97 -6.90 -9.51
C GLY A 28 -1.73 -6.67 -10.82
N THR A 29 -2.81 -7.41 -11.02
CA THR A 29 -3.67 -7.27 -12.21
C THR A 29 -4.34 -5.90 -12.27
N ASN A 30 -4.70 -5.33 -11.12
CA ASN A 30 -5.42 -4.05 -11.03
C ASN A 30 -4.52 -2.88 -10.62
N ALA A 31 -3.21 -3.06 -10.52
CA ALA A 31 -2.30 -2.07 -9.94
C ALA A 31 -2.39 -0.70 -10.60
N ALA A 32 -2.37 -0.65 -11.93
CA ALA A 32 -2.45 0.62 -12.67
C ALA A 32 -3.77 1.36 -12.39
N GLU A 33 -4.89 0.64 -12.35
CA GLU A 33 -6.20 1.21 -12.06
C GLU A 33 -6.29 1.68 -10.61
N VAL A 34 -5.78 0.88 -9.66
CA VAL A 34 -5.74 1.23 -8.23
C VAL A 34 -4.99 2.55 -8.02
N VAL A 35 -3.79 2.66 -8.57
CA VAL A 35 -2.97 3.87 -8.45
C VAL A 35 -3.64 5.06 -9.12
N LYS A 36 -4.12 4.91 -10.35
CA LYS A 36 -4.79 5.99 -11.09
C LYS A 36 -6.01 6.51 -10.34
N THR A 37 -6.84 5.62 -9.83
CA THR A 37 -8.06 6.00 -9.09
C THR A 37 -7.69 6.67 -7.77
N ALA A 38 -6.73 6.12 -7.02
CA ALA A 38 -6.29 6.69 -5.75
C ALA A 38 -5.71 8.10 -5.94
N VAL A 39 -4.85 8.28 -6.93
CA VAL A 39 -4.24 9.59 -7.24
C VAL A 39 -5.31 10.61 -7.65
N SER A 40 -6.27 10.19 -8.47
CA SER A 40 -7.39 11.05 -8.87
C SER A 40 -8.21 11.51 -7.67
N LEU A 41 -8.56 10.60 -6.77
CA LEU A 41 -9.30 10.92 -5.55
C LEU A 41 -8.47 11.82 -4.61
N LEU A 42 -7.19 11.55 -4.49
CA LEU A 42 -6.27 12.34 -3.67
C LEU A 42 -6.25 13.80 -4.11
N PHE A 43 -6.15 14.06 -5.41
CA PHE A 43 -6.12 15.42 -5.94
C PHE A 43 -7.48 16.10 -5.95
N GLN A 44 -8.58 15.35 -5.83
CA GLN A 44 -9.89 15.92 -5.53
C GLN A 44 -9.97 16.41 -4.08
N GLU A 45 -9.39 15.67 -3.14
CA GLU A 45 -9.31 16.06 -1.73
C GLU A 45 -8.32 17.20 -1.49
N TYR A 46 -7.21 17.22 -2.24
CA TYR A 46 -6.11 18.18 -2.09
C TYR A 46 -5.81 18.89 -3.42
N PRO A 47 -6.73 19.70 -3.95
CA PRO A 47 -6.53 20.35 -5.25
C PRO A 47 -5.32 21.29 -5.31
N GLU A 48 -4.85 21.77 -4.16
CA GLU A 48 -3.65 22.58 -4.06
C GLU A 48 -2.38 21.88 -4.53
N LEU A 49 -2.34 20.54 -4.47
CA LEU A 49 -1.17 19.77 -4.89
C LEU A 49 -0.93 19.83 -6.39
N VAL A 50 -1.98 19.99 -7.18
CA VAL A 50 -1.94 20.10 -8.65
C VAL A 50 -2.14 21.52 -9.15
N SER A 51 -2.19 22.50 -8.24
CA SER A 51 -2.26 23.93 -8.54
C SER A 51 -0.86 24.53 -8.63
N PRO A 52 -0.68 25.72 -9.23
CA PRO A 52 0.63 26.37 -9.28
C PRO A 52 1.31 26.44 -7.91
N GLY A 53 2.55 25.97 -7.83
CA GLY A 53 3.31 25.86 -6.58
C GLY A 53 3.10 24.53 -5.84
N GLY A 54 2.16 23.70 -6.23
CA GLY A 54 1.92 22.39 -5.65
C GLY A 54 2.96 21.35 -6.08
N CYS A 55 3.15 20.31 -5.25
CA CYS A 55 4.18 19.31 -5.46
C CYS A 55 3.89 18.37 -6.65
N ALA A 56 2.68 18.37 -7.20
CA ALA A 56 2.28 17.58 -8.35
C ALA A 56 1.79 18.43 -9.54
N TYR A 57 2.09 19.72 -9.55
CA TYR A 57 1.58 20.66 -10.55
C TYR A 57 2.12 20.40 -11.96
N THR A 58 3.43 20.11 -12.10
CA THR A 58 4.00 19.80 -13.42
C THR A 58 3.77 18.33 -13.79
N THR A 59 3.72 18.04 -15.09
CA THR A 59 3.61 16.64 -15.58
C THR A 59 4.70 15.75 -14.98
N ARG A 60 5.93 16.25 -14.89
CA ARG A 60 7.05 15.51 -14.30
C ARG A 60 6.81 15.18 -12.83
N ARG A 61 6.34 16.15 -12.03
CA ARG A 61 6.04 15.95 -10.61
C ARG A 61 4.83 15.04 -10.42
N TYR A 62 3.81 15.19 -11.23
CA TYR A 62 2.65 14.31 -11.25
C TYR A 62 3.06 12.85 -11.51
N ASN A 63 3.87 12.63 -12.52
CA ASN A 63 4.36 11.29 -12.88
C ASN A 63 5.23 10.68 -11.77
N LYS A 64 6.02 11.48 -11.07
CA LYS A 64 6.77 11.02 -9.89
C LYS A 64 5.83 10.58 -8.76
N CYS A 65 4.75 11.31 -8.52
CA CYS A 65 3.74 10.92 -7.53
C CYS A 65 3.11 9.57 -7.88
N VAL A 66 2.72 9.38 -9.13
CA VAL A 66 2.16 8.11 -9.62
C VAL A 66 3.18 6.97 -9.44
N ARG A 67 4.44 7.21 -9.77
CA ARG A 67 5.51 6.23 -9.59
C ARG A 67 5.67 5.84 -8.12
N ASP A 68 5.69 6.80 -7.23
CA ASP A 68 5.86 6.54 -5.79
C ASP A 68 4.68 5.74 -5.24
N MET A 69 3.45 6.06 -5.66
CA MET A 69 2.27 5.28 -5.27
C MET A 69 2.35 3.83 -5.78
N ASN A 70 2.85 3.62 -6.99
CA ASN A 70 3.11 2.27 -7.51
C ASN A 70 4.12 1.51 -6.65
N TYR A 71 5.18 2.16 -6.18
CA TYR A 71 6.16 1.54 -5.28
C TYR A 71 5.53 1.14 -3.95
N PHE A 72 4.73 2.00 -3.35
CA PHE A 72 4.03 1.66 -2.11
C PHE A 72 3.09 0.48 -2.29
N LEU A 73 2.33 0.45 -3.38
CA LEU A 73 1.42 -0.66 -3.68
C LEU A 73 2.19 -1.97 -3.85
N ARG A 74 3.33 -1.93 -4.55
CA ARG A 74 4.19 -3.10 -4.74
C ARG A 74 4.77 -3.60 -3.40
N MET A 75 5.21 -2.69 -2.54
CA MET A 75 5.68 -3.03 -1.19
C MET A 75 4.59 -3.72 -0.39
N CYS A 76 3.36 -3.25 -0.45
CA CYS A 76 2.22 -3.89 0.21
C CYS A 76 1.97 -5.29 -0.32
N SER A 77 2.02 -5.49 -1.64
CA SER A 77 1.88 -6.81 -2.26
C SER A 77 2.95 -7.79 -1.77
N TYR A 78 4.20 -7.36 -1.71
CA TYR A 78 5.29 -8.20 -1.21
C TYR A 78 5.10 -8.58 0.25
N ALA A 79 4.68 -7.63 1.09
CA ALA A 79 4.41 -7.88 2.50
C ALA A 79 3.26 -8.88 2.68
N ILE A 80 2.21 -8.78 1.87
CA ILE A 80 1.07 -9.71 1.90
C ILE A 80 1.56 -11.14 1.60
N VAL A 81 2.34 -11.32 0.54
CA VAL A 81 2.87 -12.65 0.16
C VAL A 81 3.80 -13.19 1.23
N ALA A 82 4.63 -12.33 1.82
CA ALA A 82 5.63 -12.72 2.83
C ALA A 82 5.02 -13.02 4.21
N GLY A 83 3.76 -12.68 4.43
CA GLY A 83 3.06 -13.00 5.66
C GLY A 83 2.90 -11.86 6.65
N GLY A 84 3.35 -10.65 6.33
CA GLY A 84 3.13 -9.49 7.18
C GLY A 84 4.07 -8.33 6.92
N ALA A 85 3.82 -7.21 7.59
CA ALA A 85 4.59 -5.98 7.45
C ALA A 85 6.02 -6.06 8.02
N SER A 86 6.35 -7.12 8.76
CA SER A 86 7.69 -7.31 9.36
C SER A 86 8.82 -7.39 8.32
N VAL A 87 8.50 -7.70 7.07
CA VAL A 87 9.47 -7.73 5.97
C VAL A 87 9.77 -6.34 5.41
N LEU A 88 8.98 -5.33 5.76
CA LEU A 88 9.17 -3.96 5.32
C LEU A 88 10.26 -3.29 6.16
N ASP A 89 11.24 -2.69 5.48
CA ASP A 89 12.34 -2.01 6.15
C ASP A 89 11.90 -0.63 6.66
N GLY A 90 11.70 -0.52 7.98
CA GLY A 90 11.34 0.73 8.64
C GLY A 90 12.38 1.83 8.45
N ARG A 91 13.67 1.50 8.31
CA ARG A 91 14.72 2.48 8.05
C ARG A 91 14.60 3.07 6.65
N MET A 92 14.29 2.24 5.66
CA MET A 92 14.06 2.69 4.29
C MET A 92 12.84 3.63 4.23
N LEU A 93 11.75 3.28 4.89
CA LEU A 93 10.54 4.10 4.97
C LEU A 93 10.81 5.42 5.70
N ALA A 94 11.55 5.40 6.81
CA ALA A 94 11.92 6.62 7.52
C ALA A 94 12.83 7.52 6.68
N GLY A 95 13.77 6.94 5.92
CA GLY A 95 14.61 7.67 4.99
C GLY A 95 13.80 8.31 3.85
N LEU A 96 12.80 7.60 3.36
CA LEU A 96 11.89 8.13 2.34
C LEU A 96 11.05 9.29 2.89
N ARG A 97 10.56 9.17 4.12
CA ARG A 97 9.88 10.26 4.83
C ARG A 97 10.78 11.51 4.94
N ASP A 98 12.03 11.33 5.33
CA ASP A 98 12.99 12.43 5.45
C ASP A 98 13.27 13.07 4.08
N THR A 99 13.35 12.28 3.03
CA THR A 99 13.49 12.76 1.65
C THR A 99 12.29 13.61 1.24
N PHE A 100 11.08 13.15 1.52
CA PHE A 100 9.87 13.92 1.23
C PHE A 100 9.86 15.26 1.99
N ASN A 101 10.23 15.25 3.27
CA ASN A 101 10.35 16.47 4.07
C ASN A 101 11.36 17.45 3.46
N SER A 102 12.51 16.96 3.03
CA SER A 102 13.56 17.77 2.39
C SER A 102 13.10 18.40 1.08
N LEU A 103 12.22 17.70 0.35
CA LEU A 103 11.67 18.19 -0.92
C LEU A 103 10.41 19.04 -0.74
N GLY A 104 9.95 19.23 0.50
CA GLY A 104 8.73 19.98 0.78
C GLY A 104 7.45 19.25 0.38
N ILE A 105 7.50 17.92 0.23
CA ILE A 105 6.33 17.11 -0.08
C ILE A 105 5.55 16.88 1.21
N PRO A 106 4.26 17.27 1.29
CA PRO A 106 3.48 17.11 2.51
C PRO A 106 3.17 15.62 2.77
N LEU A 107 3.47 15.17 4.00
CA LEU A 107 3.33 13.76 4.37
C LEU A 107 1.87 13.32 4.58
N GLY A 108 1.02 14.23 5.04
CA GLY A 108 -0.40 13.93 5.22
C GLY A 108 -1.07 13.42 3.95
N PRO A 109 -0.97 14.14 2.83
CA PRO A 109 -1.49 13.67 1.55
C PRO A 109 -0.85 12.36 1.07
N VAL A 110 0.46 12.13 1.30
CA VAL A 110 1.10 10.85 0.94
C VAL A 110 0.45 9.69 1.71
N ALA A 111 0.32 9.83 3.03
CA ALA A 111 -0.34 8.83 3.87
C ALA A 111 -1.80 8.62 3.45
N ARG A 112 -2.51 9.69 3.12
CA ARG A 112 -3.90 9.60 2.62
C ARG A 112 -3.96 8.83 1.30
N GLY A 113 -3.04 9.06 0.38
CA GLY A 113 -2.95 8.31 -0.87
C GLY A 113 -2.78 6.81 -0.66
N ILE A 114 -1.96 6.42 0.30
CA ILE A 114 -1.77 5.01 0.68
C ILE A 114 -3.07 4.41 1.23
N GLN A 115 -3.79 5.14 2.08
CA GLN A 115 -5.08 4.69 2.61
C GLN A 115 -6.16 4.59 1.51
N LEU A 116 -6.16 5.50 0.56
CA LEU A 116 -7.06 5.42 -0.60
C LEU A 116 -6.78 4.17 -1.45
N MET A 117 -5.50 3.84 -1.67
CA MET A 117 -5.14 2.60 -2.36
C MET A 117 -5.64 1.37 -1.61
N LYS A 118 -5.51 1.35 -0.28
CA LYS A 118 -6.04 0.26 0.56
C LYS A 118 -7.54 0.08 0.33
N LYS A 119 -8.29 1.16 0.38
CA LYS A 119 -9.75 1.14 0.17
C LYS A 119 -10.10 0.55 -1.20
N ILE A 120 -9.45 1.01 -2.25
CA ILE A 120 -9.71 0.55 -3.63
C ILE A 120 -9.33 -0.92 -3.80
N VAL A 121 -8.19 -1.34 -3.25
CA VAL A 121 -7.76 -2.75 -3.25
C VAL A 121 -8.82 -3.63 -2.57
N LYS A 122 -9.33 -3.22 -1.42
CA LYS A 122 -10.38 -3.99 -0.71
C LYS A 122 -11.66 -4.08 -1.52
N GLU A 123 -12.05 -3.04 -2.23
CA GLU A 123 -13.19 -3.06 -3.15
C GLU A 123 -12.97 -4.05 -4.31
N LYS A 124 -11.77 -4.06 -4.89
CA LYS A 124 -11.41 -5.01 -5.95
C LYS A 124 -11.42 -6.45 -5.46
N LEU A 125 -10.94 -6.71 -4.26
CA LEU A 125 -10.94 -8.04 -3.66
C LEU A 125 -12.38 -8.51 -3.37
N ALA A 126 -13.23 -7.64 -2.86
CA ALA A 126 -14.64 -7.94 -2.64
C ALA A 126 -15.35 -8.28 -3.97
N THR A 127 -15.08 -7.53 -5.03
CA THR A 127 -15.61 -7.80 -6.38
C THR A 127 -15.13 -9.16 -6.91
N ALA A 128 -13.91 -9.57 -6.56
CA ALA A 128 -13.37 -10.88 -6.91
C ALA A 128 -13.92 -12.02 -6.01
N GLY A 129 -14.80 -11.72 -5.08
CA GLY A 129 -15.42 -12.71 -4.20
C GLY A 129 -14.53 -13.18 -3.05
N MET A 130 -13.47 -12.46 -2.75
CA MET A 130 -12.55 -12.83 -1.65
C MET A 130 -13.07 -12.33 -0.30
N THR A 131 -13.02 -13.18 0.71
CA THR A 131 -13.43 -12.91 2.08
C THR A 131 -12.29 -13.19 3.06
N ASN A 132 -12.44 -12.73 4.32
CA ASN A 132 -11.42 -12.92 5.36
C ASN A 132 -10.05 -12.35 4.94
N ILE A 133 -10.06 -11.10 4.48
CA ILE A 133 -8.90 -10.39 3.94
C ILE A 133 -8.39 -9.28 4.88
N ALA A 134 -8.66 -9.39 6.17
CA ALA A 134 -8.23 -8.39 7.17
C ALA A 134 -6.71 -8.18 7.18
N PHE A 135 -5.93 -9.19 6.81
CA PHE A 135 -4.47 -9.11 6.70
C PHE A 135 -3.99 -8.12 5.64
N VAL A 136 -4.85 -7.73 4.70
CA VAL A 136 -4.52 -6.74 3.67
C VAL A 136 -4.28 -5.36 4.28
N ASP A 137 -4.97 -5.02 5.36
CA ASP A 137 -4.87 -3.70 6.00
C ASP A 137 -3.48 -3.43 6.60
N GLU A 138 -2.83 -4.44 7.14
CA GLU A 138 -1.58 -4.32 7.90
C GLU A 138 -0.48 -3.58 7.14
N PRO A 139 -0.06 -3.99 5.93
CA PRO A 139 1.05 -3.32 5.25
C PRO A 139 0.71 -1.88 4.86
N PHE A 140 -0.51 -1.61 4.42
CA PHE A 140 -0.93 -0.24 4.09
C PHE A 140 -0.89 0.66 5.32
N ASP A 141 -1.44 0.20 6.43
CA ASP A 141 -1.51 0.96 7.68
C ASP A 141 -0.10 1.19 8.26
N TYR A 142 0.77 0.18 8.16
CA TYR A 142 2.17 0.30 8.60
C TYR A 142 2.92 1.36 7.80
N ILE A 143 2.87 1.32 6.47
CA ILE A 143 3.56 2.29 5.62
C ILE A 143 3.00 3.69 5.84
N ALA A 144 1.69 3.85 5.87
CA ALA A 144 1.05 5.14 6.11
C ALA A 144 1.45 5.73 7.45
N ARG A 145 1.52 4.90 8.49
CA ARG A 145 1.95 5.34 9.83
C ARG A 145 3.40 5.80 9.83
N VAL A 146 4.33 5.00 9.30
CA VAL A 146 5.76 5.35 9.30
C VAL A 146 6.01 6.63 8.50
N ILE A 147 5.36 6.76 7.34
CA ILE A 147 5.50 7.97 6.51
C ILE A 147 4.95 9.21 7.22
N SER A 148 3.87 9.08 7.98
CA SER A 148 3.24 10.21 8.66
C SER A 148 3.82 10.52 10.05
N GLU A 149 4.68 9.67 10.60
CA GLU A 149 5.32 9.92 11.90
C GLU A 149 6.17 11.18 11.84
N THR A 150 5.93 12.09 12.78
CA THR A 150 6.78 13.25 12.99
C THR A 150 7.73 12.95 14.15
N GLU A 151 9.01 13.21 13.96
CA GLU A 151 9.98 13.20 15.05
C GLU A 151 9.65 14.37 15.99
N ILE A 152 9.37 14.02 17.21
CA ILE A 152 9.18 15.02 18.28
C ILE A 152 10.52 15.24 18.97
#